data_01fe5b8ca19c044d647ba59f398e5766
#
_entry.id   01fe5b8ca19c044d647ba59f398e5766
#
_cell.length_a   1.000
_cell.length_b   1.000
_cell.length_c   1.000
_cell.angle_alpha   90.00
_cell.angle_beta   90.00
_cell.angle_gamma   90.00
#
_symmetry.space_group_name_H-M   'P 1'
#
loop_
_entity.id
_entity.type
_entity.pdbx_description
1 polymer ?
#
loop_
_entity_poly.entity_id
_entity_poly.type
_entity_poly.pdbx_seq_one_letter_code
_entity_poly.pdbx_strand_id
1 'polypeptide(L)'
;MNIYTRKQRLKFILLVAAMLIGIGSLTYTQRLVEELSVEEKKKVELWAEATRQISDISAEPGDISFALSVLTDNTTVPVILTDANLNVISTRNLDSLRINDSVYVAEELKEMMAQHAPIEIEFATDQRNFIYYKDSIILTRLRYYPFFQLGVIALFLAVSYIAFSSSRKAEQNQVWVGMAKETAHQLGTPLSSLMAWIEYLKSRPDPDENIHEIEKDVARLNTVTERFSKIGSAPTLRKENLTTVLENAMSYMRTRSSSRVAFGFENLQNYDVEVPLNVPLFEWVIENLFKNAMDAMSGEGSITVRVTDQHQFVYIDVTDTGKGIPKSKTKTVFKPGYTSKSRGWGLGLSLSKRIVEEYHGGQIFVKSSEPGKGTTFRIVLKKG
;
A
#
# COMPACT_ATOMS: atom_id res chain seq x y z
N MET A 1 -16.25 -21.21 12.76
CA MET A 1 -14.97 -21.04 12.02
C MET A 1 -14.89 -19.58 11.56
N ASN A 2 -13.93 -18.83 12.06
CA ASN A 2 -13.89 -17.36 11.94
C ASN A 2 -13.73 -16.92 10.47
N ILE A 3 -14.62 -16.07 9.96
CA ILE A 3 -14.61 -15.52 8.59
C ILE A 3 -13.23 -14.91 8.25
N TYR A 4 -12.53 -14.37 9.23
CA TYR A 4 -11.18 -13.82 9.10
C TYR A 4 -10.11 -14.88 8.73
N THR A 5 -10.19 -16.08 9.28
CA THR A 5 -9.24 -17.16 8.97
C THR A 5 -9.47 -17.72 7.57
N ARG A 6 -10.71 -17.73 7.08
CA ARG A 6 -11.05 -18.16 5.72
C ARG A 6 -10.50 -17.20 4.65
N LYS A 7 -10.65 -15.87 4.86
CA LYS A 7 -10.10 -14.85 3.94
C LYS A 7 -8.57 -14.83 3.93
N GLN A 8 -7.90 -15.06 5.07
CA GLN A 8 -6.43 -15.20 5.10
C GLN A 8 -5.93 -16.46 4.40
N ARG A 9 -6.59 -17.58 4.57
CA ARG A 9 -6.27 -18.83 3.84
C ARG A 9 -6.43 -18.66 2.35
N LEU A 10 -7.50 -17.99 1.89
CA LEU A 10 -7.72 -17.71 0.47
C LEU A 10 -6.58 -16.89 -0.14
N LYS A 11 -6.12 -15.83 0.57
CA LYS A 11 -4.97 -15.02 0.12
C LYS A 11 -3.71 -15.85 -0.01
N PHE A 12 -3.43 -16.70 0.97
CA PHE A 12 -2.27 -17.58 0.96
C PHE A 12 -2.35 -18.59 -0.19
N ILE A 13 -3.53 -19.20 -0.42
CA ILE A 13 -3.77 -20.12 -1.54
C ILE A 13 -3.55 -19.42 -2.88
N LEU A 14 -4.08 -18.20 -3.07
CA LEU A 14 -3.90 -17.43 -4.30
C LEU A 14 -2.42 -17.07 -4.54
N LEU A 15 -1.68 -16.71 -3.48
CA LEU A 15 -0.26 -16.41 -3.59
C LEU A 15 0.54 -17.66 -3.95
N VAL A 16 0.26 -18.80 -3.32
CA VAL A 16 0.91 -20.07 -3.63
C VAL A 16 0.58 -20.52 -5.05
N ALA A 17 -0.68 -20.40 -5.47
CA ALA A 17 -1.10 -20.72 -6.84
C ALA A 17 -0.40 -19.85 -7.88
N ALA A 18 -0.30 -18.53 -7.65
CA ALA A 18 0.41 -17.61 -8.52
C ALA A 18 1.91 -17.95 -8.61
N MET A 19 2.53 -18.34 -7.49
CA MET A 19 3.93 -18.79 -7.46
C MET A 19 4.13 -20.09 -8.25
N LEU A 20 3.25 -21.07 -8.07
CA LEU A 20 3.32 -22.35 -8.81
C LEU A 20 3.13 -22.15 -10.31
N ILE A 21 2.18 -21.30 -10.72
CA ILE A 21 1.97 -20.95 -12.13
C ILE A 21 3.22 -20.25 -12.69
N GLY A 22 3.79 -19.30 -11.94
CA GLY A 22 5.02 -18.60 -12.35
C GLY A 22 6.21 -19.54 -12.54
N ILE A 23 6.48 -20.42 -11.58
CA ILE A 23 7.56 -21.40 -11.65
C ILE A 23 7.31 -22.40 -12.80
N GLY A 24 6.10 -22.94 -12.91
CA GLY A 24 5.75 -23.90 -13.97
C GLY A 24 5.90 -23.29 -15.37
N SER A 25 5.44 -22.04 -15.55
CA SER A 25 5.60 -21.33 -16.82
C SER A 25 7.07 -21.03 -17.14
N LEU A 26 7.86 -20.63 -16.16
CA LEU A 26 9.28 -20.30 -16.32
C LEU A 26 10.06 -21.57 -16.74
N THR A 27 9.83 -22.69 -16.07
CA THR A 27 10.49 -23.97 -16.41
C THR A 27 10.06 -24.49 -17.77
N TYR A 28 8.78 -24.35 -18.12
CA TYR A 28 8.27 -24.75 -19.44
C TYR A 28 8.87 -23.89 -20.56
N THR A 29 8.87 -22.55 -20.39
CA THR A 29 9.44 -21.64 -21.40
C THR A 29 10.94 -21.86 -21.58
N GLN A 30 11.68 -22.13 -20.50
CA GLN A 30 13.10 -22.38 -20.57
C GLN A 30 13.42 -23.64 -21.37
N ARG A 31 12.69 -24.73 -21.15
CA ARG A 31 12.80 -25.96 -21.98
C ARG A 31 12.51 -25.70 -23.45
N LEU A 32 11.45 -24.92 -23.72
CA LEU A 32 11.07 -24.59 -25.10
C LEU A 32 12.15 -23.75 -25.79
N VAL A 33 12.78 -22.81 -25.07
CA VAL A 33 13.93 -22.03 -25.59
C VAL A 33 15.11 -22.93 -25.90
N GLU A 34 15.44 -23.89 -25.04
CA GLU A 34 16.54 -24.84 -25.26
C GLU A 34 16.26 -25.74 -26.47
N GLU A 35 15.07 -26.30 -26.59
CA GLU A 35 14.66 -27.14 -27.74
C GLU A 35 14.74 -26.35 -29.06
N LEU A 36 14.16 -25.14 -29.09
CA LEU A 36 14.18 -24.29 -30.28
C LEU A 36 15.60 -23.88 -30.66
N SER A 37 16.46 -23.56 -29.69
CA SER A 37 17.87 -23.18 -29.94
C SER A 37 18.63 -24.32 -30.60
N VAL A 38 18.40 -25.57 -30.17
CA VAL A 38 19.02 -26.75 -30.79
C VAL A 38 18.51 -26.96 -32.21
N GLU A 39 17.19 -26.76 -32.45
CA GLU A 39 16.64 -26.87 -33.81
C GLU A 39 17.17 -25.77 -34.75
N GLU A 40 17.27 -24.53 -34.28
CA GLU A 40 17.84 -23.42 -35.07
C GLU A 40 19.29 -23.69 -35.43
N LYS A 41 20.12 -24.17 -34.50
CA LYS A 41 21.47 -24.55 -34.75
C LYS A 41 21.57 -25.63 -35.84
N LYS A 42 20.75 -26.69 -35.77
CA LYS A 42 20.71 -27.73 -36.80
C LYS A 42 20.32 -27.19 -38.18
N LYS A 43 19.37 -26.24 -38.25
CA LYS A 43 19.01 -25.58 -39.52
C LYS A 43 20.19 -24.80 -40.11
N VAL A 44 20.97 -24.10 -39.27
CA VAL A 44 22.16 -23.38 -39.75
C VAL A 44 23.28 -24.34 -40.19
N GLU A 45 23.50 -25.45 -39.47
CA GLU A 45 24.43 -26.50 -39.86
C GLU A 45 24.06 -27.14 -41.20
N LEU A 46 22.76 -27.44 -41.43
CA LEU A 46 22.25 -27.91 -42.71
C LEU A 46 22.43 -26.88 -43.84
N TRP A 47 22.20 -25.58 -43.51
CA TRP A 47 22.43 -24.50 -44.45
C TRP A 47 23.91 -24.35 -44.82
N ALA A 48 24.82 -24.57 -43.86
CA ALA A 48 26.27 -24.60 -44.08
C ALA A 48 26.67 -25.74 -45.01
N GLU A 49 26.15 -26.95 -44.77
CA GLU A 49 26.42 -28.11 -45.60
C GLU A 49 25.88 -27.93 -47.03
N ALA A 50 24.67 -27.41 -47.17
CA ALA A 50 24.08 -27.09 -48.47
C ALA A 50 24.92 -26.03 -49.25
N THR A 51 25.44 -25.02 -48.53
CA THR A 51 26.32 -24.01 -49.13
C THR A 51 27.63 -24.64 -49.62
N ARG A 52 28.22 -25.58 -48.88
CA ARG A 52 29.39 -26.33 -49.26
C ARG A 52 29.15 -27.16 -50.52
N GLN A 53 28.04 -27.91 -50.61
CA GLN A 53 27.68 -28.74 -51.75
C GLN A 53 27.49 -27.94 -53.05
N ILE A 54 26.85 -26.76 -52.99
CA ILE A 54 26.67 -25.90 -54.18
C ILE A 54 27.99 -25.35 -54.69
N SER A 55 28.95 -25.18 -53.82
CA SER A 55 30.27 -24.65 -54.15
C SER A 55 31.24 -25.74 -54.67
N ASP A 56 30.87 -27.00 -54.59
CA ASP A 56 31.63 -28.12 -55.13
C ASP A 56 31.32 -28.28 -56.64
N ILE A 57 32.31 -27.96 -57.47
CA ILE A 57 32.23 -28.00 -58.95
C ILE A 57 31.98 -29.44 -59.49
N SER A 58 32.21 -30.47 -58.67
CA SER A 58 31.98 -31.86 -58.99
C SER A 58 30.61 -32.43 -58.69
N ALA A 59 29.70 -31.64 -58.10
CA ALA A 59 28.38 -32.07 -57.67
C ALA A 59 27.43 -32.40 -58.85
N GLU A 60 26.68 -33.49 -58.74
CA GLU A 60 25.66 -33.85 -59.73
C GLU A 60 24.44 -32.89 -59.70
N PRO A 61 23.74 -32.71 -60.85
CA PRO A 61 22.59 -31.79 -60.92
C PRO A 61 21.47 -32.06 -59.90
N GLY A 62 21.29 -33.31 -59.45
CA GLY A 62 20.30 -33.69 -58.44
C GLY A 62 20.65 -33.19 -57.05
N ASP A 63 21.91 -33.23 -56.68
CA ASP A 63 22.42 -32.79 -55.37
C ASP A 63 22.33 -31.28 -55.24
N ILE A 64 22.56 -30.54 -56.32
CA ILE A 64 22.45 -29.08 -56.38
C ILE A 64 21.00 -28.63 -56.15
N SER A 65 20.02 -29.36 -56.73
CA SER A 65 18.62 -29.04 -56.53
C SER A 65 18.12 -29.22 -55.08
N PHE A 66 18.61 -30.27 -54.42
CA PHE A 66 18.33 -30.49 -52.99
C PHE A 66 19.01 -29.42 -52.12
N ALA A 67 20.28 -29.14 -52.34
CA ALA A 67 21.01 -28.12 -51.61
C ALA A 67 20.35 -26.74 -51.75
N LEU A 68 19.88 -26.39 -52.96
CA LEU A 68 19.15 -25.13 -53.19
C LEU A 68 17.85 -25.07 -52.41
N SER A 69 17.13 -26.18 -52.30
CA SER A 69 15.89 -26.25 -51.51
C SER A 69 16.19 -26.00 -50.01
N VAL A 70 17.26 -26.57 -49.46
CA VAL A 70 17.67 -26.35 -48.06
C VAL A 70 18.03 -24.89 -47.81
N LEU A 71 18.73 -24.24 -48.75
CA LEU A 71 19.09 -22.82 -48.64
C LEU A 71 17.84 -21.92 -48.66
N THR A 72 16.80 -22.29 -49.42
CA THR A 72 15.56 -21.50 -49.52
C THR A 72 14.65 -21.73 -48.33
N ASP A 73 14.68 -22.89 -47.69
CA ASP A 73 13.81 -23.27 -46.55
C ASP A 73 14.19 -22.58 -45.24
N ASN A 74 15.41 -22.03 -45.14
CA ASN A 74 15.75 -21.18 -43.98
C ASN A 74 15.01 -19.84 -44.09
N THR A 75 13.86 -19.73 -43.49
CA THR A 75 13.00 -18.51 -43.45
C THR A 75 13.04 -17.79 -42.14
N THR A 76 13.70 -18.30 -41.10
CA THR A 76 13.59 -17.80 -39.74
C THR A 76 14.87 -17.35 -39.10
N VAL A 77 15.99 -18.05 -39.36
CA VAL A 77 17.28 -17.75 -38.72
C VAL A 77 18.09 -16.76 -39.57
N PRO A 78 18.46 -15.59 -39.04
CA PRO A 78 19.31 -14.63 -39.73
C PRO A 78 20.73 -15.20 -39.88
N VAL A 79 21.28 -15.13 -41.09
CA VAL A 79 22.60 -15.68 -41.43
C VAL A 79 23.38 -14.71 -42.31
N ILE A 80 24.69 -14.59 -42.07
CA ILE A 80 25.66 -13.85 -42.90
C ILE A 80 26.79 -14.79 -43.23
N LEU A 81 27.06 -14.96 -44.53
CA LEU A 81 28.21 -15.69 -45.05
C LEU A 81 29.31 -14.68 -45.35
N THR A 82 30.54 -14.92 -44.85
CA THR A 82 31.71 -14.08 -45.11
C THR A 82 32.91 -14.89 -45.60
N ASP A 83 33.87 -14.22 -46.22
CA ASP A 83 35.20 -14.74 -46.45
C ASP A 83 36.08 -14.68 -45.17
N ALA A 84 37.35 -15.13 -45.30
CA ALA A 84 38.33 -15.07 -44.21
C ALA A 84 38.69 -13.64 -43.77
N ASN A 85 38.42 -12.63 -44.59
CA ASN A 85 38.66 -11.22 -44.31
C ASN A 85 37.41 -10.50 -43.76
N LEU A 86 36.34 -11.24 -43.43
CA LEU A 86 35.05 -10.72 -42.98
C LEU A 86 34.27 -9.92 -44.06
N ASN A 87 34.64 -10.05 -45.34
CA ASN A 87 33.82 -9.47 -46.40
C ASN A 87 32.53 -10.28 -46.57
N VAL A 88 31.40 -9.60 -46.59
CA VAL A 88 30.08 -10.24 -46.68
C VAL A 88 29.89 -10.75 -48.12
N ILE A 89 29.66 -12.06 -48.26
CA ILE A 89 29.39 -12.72 -49.53
C ILE A 89 27.88 -12.81 -49.79
N SER A 90 27.14 -13.22 -48.77
CA SER A 90 25.68 -13.39 -48.85
C SER A 90 25.03 -13.21 -47.50
N THR A 91 23.77 -12.81 -47.51
CA THR A 91 22.96 -12.65 -46.30
C THR A 91 21.59 -13.32 -46.47
N ARG A 92 21.03 -13.82 -45.37
CA ARG A 92 19.68 -14.41 -45.37
C ARG A 92 18.91 -13.98 -44.13
N ASN A 93 17.62 -13.72 -44.29
CA ASN A 93 16.66 -13.33 -43.20
C ASN A 93 17.08 -12.07 -42.42
N LEU A 94 17.84 -11.15 -43.04
CA LEU A 94 18.03 -9.79 -42.56
C LEU A 94 16.88 -8.88 -43.05
N ASP A 95 16.74 -7.70 -42.46
CA ASP A 95 15.76 -6.73 -42.89
C ASP A 95 16.05 -6.28 -44.34
N SER A 96 15.14 -6.67 -45.25
CA SER A 96 15.27 -6.41 -46.69
C SER A 96 15.32 -4.92 -47.06
N LEU A 97 14.77 -4.03 -46.19
CA LEU A 97 14.85 -2.59 -46.41
C LEU A 97 16.19 -1.99 -46.05
N ARG A 98 16.96 -2.66 -45.19
CA ARG A 98 18.28 -2.20 -44.68
C ARG A 98 19.47 -3.00 -45.18
N ILE A 99 19.25 -4.05 -45.96
CA ILE A 99 20.30 -4.97 -46.41
C ILE A 99 21.39 -4.28 -47.26
N ASN A 100 21.07 -3.17 -47.93
CA ASN A 100 22.00 -2.37 -48.72
C ASN A 100 22.78 -1.34 -47.86
N ASP A 101 22.45 -1.20 -46.58
CA ASP A 101 23.17 -0.35 -45.65
C ASP A 101 24.36 -1.13 -45.04
N SER A 102 25.56 -0.76 -45.45
CA SER A 102 26.77 -1.40 -44.96
C SER A 102 27.01 -1.26 -43.47
N VAL A 103 26.51 -0.18 -42.85
CA VAL A 103 26.62 0.04 -41.40
C VAL A 103 25.71 -0.93 -40.67
N TYR A 104 24.47 -1.09 -41.13
CA TYR A 104 23.52 -2.06 -40.57
C TYR A 104 24.06 -3.50 -40.65
N VAL A 105 24.57 -3.91 -41.82
CA VAL A 105 25.10 -5.28 -41.98
C VAL A 105 26.33 -5.53 -41.10
N ALA A 106 27.19 -4.52 -40.91
CA ALA A 106 28.35 -4.62 -40.01
C ALA A 106 27.93 -4.72 -38.53
N GLU A 107 26.87 -3.98 -38.10
CA GLU A 107 26.31 -4.09 -36.76
C GLU A 107 25.70 -5.48 -36.53
N GLU A 108 24.91 -5.99 -37.48
CA GLU A 108 24.33 -7.33 -37.45
C GLU A 108 25.40 -8.42 -37.34
N LEU A 109 26.48 -8.33 -38.14
CA LEU A 109 27.62 -9.25 -38.10
C LEU A 109 28.27 -9.23 -36.70
N LYS A 110 28.50 -8.05 -36.15
CA LYS A 110 29.06 -7.91 -34.79
C LYS A 110 28.18 -8.54 -33.73
N GLU A 111 26.83 -8.37 -33.82
CA GLU A 111 25.87 -8.99 -32.93
C GLU A 111 25.91 -10.54 -33.05
N MET A 112 25.96 -11.07 -34.27
CA MET A 112 26.08 -12.52 -34.54
C MET A 112 27.34 -13.11 -33.93
N MET A 113 28.51 -12.43 -34.10
CA MET A 113 29.78 -12.83 -33.49
C MET A 113 29.75 -12.89 -31.97
N ALA A 114 28.95 -12.01 -31.35
CA ALA A 114 28.80 -11.98 -29.90
C ALA A 114 27.85 -13.08 -29.36
N GLN A 115 26.93 -13.58 -30.20
CA GLN A 115 25.94 -14.59 -29.79
C GLN A 115 26.43 -16.02 -29.98
N HIS A 116 27.03 -16.32 -31.12
CA HIS A 116 27.45 -17.68 -31.48
C HIS A 116 28.84 -17.72 -32.14
N ALA A 117 29.55 -18.82 -31.93
CA ALA A 117 30.77 -19.09 -32.71
C ALA A 117 30.41 -19.33 -34.19
N PRO A 118 31.19 -18.85 -35.15
CA PRO A 118 30.91 -19.07 -36.57
C PRO A 118 31.05 -20.55 -36.95
N ILE A 119 30.29 -20.98 -37.97
CA ILE A 119 30.45 -22.28 -38.59
C ILE A 119 31.42 -22.13 -39.77
N GLU A 120 32.54 -22.83 -39.70
CA GLU A 120 33.57 -22.79 -40.74
C GLU A 120 33.21 -23.73 -41.89
N ILE A 121 33.34 -23.25 -43.14
CA ILE A 121 33.17 -24.05 -44.36
C ILE A 121 34.47 -24.02 -45.12
N GLU A 122 35.07 -25.20 -45.34
CA GLU A 122 36.23 -25.38 -46.19
C GLU A 122 35.80 -25.74 -47.61
N PHE A 123 36.33 -25.02 -48.61
CA PHE A 123 36.16 -25.32 -50.02
C PHE A 123 37.38 -26.04 -50.56
N ALA A 124 37.20 -26.80 -51.69
CA ALA A 124 38.26 -27.61 -52.32
C ALA A 124 39.52 -26.83 -52.77
N THR A 125 39.50 -25.51 -52.77
CA THR A 125 40.57 -24.59 -53.19
C THR A 125 41.33 -23.91 -52.04
N ASP A 126 41.32 -24.49 -50.82
CA ASP A 126 41.95 -23.90 -49.61
C ASP A 126 41.38 -22.53 -49.18
N GLN A 127 40.16 -22.20 -49.64
CA GLN A 127 39.43 -21.02 -49.22
C GLN A 127 38.48 -21.37 -48.07
N ARG A 128 38.55 -20.58 -46.98
CA ARG A 128 37.67 -20.75 -45.81
C ARG A 128 36.66 -19.64 -45.79
N ASN A 129 35.39 -20.00 -45.65
CA ASN A 129 34.29 -19.09 -45.43
C ASN A 129 33.66 -19.37 -44.08
N PHE A 130 33.07 -18.33 -43.53
CA PHE A 130 32.50 -18.37 -42.20
C PHE A 130 31.01 -18.00 -42.25
N ILE A 131 30.18 -18.80 -41.57
CA ILE A 131 28.76 -18.51 -41.40
C ILE A 131 28.54 -17.98 -39.99
N TYR A 132 28.10 -16.74 -39.94
CA TYR A 132 27.63 -16.12 -38.73
C TYR A 132 26.11 -16.14 -38.69
N TYR A 133 25.55 -16.41 -37.51
CA TYR A 133 24.08 -16.43 -37.29
C TYR A 133 23.74 -15.91 -35.94
N LYS A 134 22.50 -15.45 -35.77
CA LYS A 134 21.92 -15.09 -34.47
C LYS A 134 20.57 -15.78 -34.28
N ASP A 135 20.12 -15.80 -33.01
CA ASP A 135 18.80 -16.31 -32.63
C ASP A 135 17.72 -15.65 -33.48
N SER A 136 16.72 -16.43 -33.89
CA SER A 136 15.55 -15.89 -34.57
C SER A 136 14.80 -14.91 -33.70
N ILE A 137 13.96 -14.07 -34.33
CA ILE A 137 13.06 -13.15 -33.60
C ILE A 137 12.14 -13.91 -32.64
N ILE A 138 11.71 -15.12 -33.02
CA ILE A 138 10.85 -15.96 -32.19
C ILE A 138 11.59 -16.42 -30.94
N LEU A 139 12.79 -16.94 -31.08
CA LEU A 139 13.62 -17.40 -29.97
C LEU A 139 13.95 -16.25 -29.01
N THR A 140 14.31 -15.09 -29.55
CA THR A 140 14.58 -13.88 -28.77
C THR A 140 13.35 -13.45 -27.97
N ARG A 141 12.18 -13.38 -28.60
CA ARG A 141 10.92 -13.06 -27.91
C ARG A 141 10.58 -14.07 -26.82
N LEU A 142 10.79 -15.35 -27.10
CA LEU A 142 10.50 -16.41 -26.13
C LEU A 142 11.41 -16.33 -24.90
N ARG A 143 12.68 -15.94 -25.09
CA ARG A 143 13.65 -15.71 -23.99
C ARG A 143 13.22 -14.57 -23.06
N TYR A 144 12.59 -13.51 -23.58
CA TYR A 144 12.12 -12.38 -22.77
C TYR A 144 10.68 -12.57 -22.22
N TYR A 145 9.92 -13.52 -22.76
CA TYR A 145 8.53 -13.76 -22.35
C TYR A 145 8.35 -13.99 -20.85
N PRO A 146 9.18 -14.77 -20.13
CA PRO A 146 9.04 -14.97 -18.69
C PRO A 146 9.14 -13.68 -17.89
N PHE A 147 9.98 -12.73 -18.28
CA PHE A 147 10.09 -11.43 -17.57
C PHE A 147 8.83 -10.60 -17.71
N PHE A 148 8.25 -10.58 -18.91
CA PHE A 148 6.95 -9.93 -19.14
C PHE A 148 5.86 -10.58 -18.30
N GLN A 149 5.77 -11.90 -18.28
CA GLN A 149 4.78 -12.65 -17.52
C GLN A 149 4.92 -12.42 -16.01
N LEU A 150 6.15 -12.44 -15.47
CA LEU A 150 6.40 -12.12 -14.06
C LEU A 150 5.98 -10.70 -13.71
N GLY A 151 6.20 -9.74 -14.61
CA GLY A 151 5.71 -8.36 -14.47
C GLY A 151 4.18 -8.30 -14.35
N VAL A 152 3.45 -9.01 -15.21
CA VAL A 152 1.98 -9.09 -15.17
C VAL A 152 1.49 -9.74 -13.87
N ILE A 153 2.11 -10.84 -13.44
CA ILE A 153 1.77 -11.51 -12.17
C ILE A 153 2.01 -10.58 -10.99
N ALA A 154 3.15 -9.90 -10.95
CA ALA A 154 3.47 -8.94 -9.88
C ALA A 154 2.46 -7.78 -9.83
N LEU A 155 2.09 -7.23 -10.98
CA LEU A 155 1.05 -6.19 -11.09
C LEU A 155 -0.29 -6.69 -10.57
N PHE A 156 -0.72 -7.89 -10.98
CA PHE A 156 -1.97 -8.50 -10.53
C PHE A 156 -1.98 -8.70 -9.00
N LEU A 157 -0.87 -9.19 -8.42
CA LEU A 157 -0.74 -9.35 -6.97
C LEU A 157 -0.80 -8.02 -6.24
N ALA A 158 -0.16 -6.97 -6.76
CA ALA A 158 -0.18 -5.63 -6.19
C ALA A 158 -1.61 -5.04 -6.19
N VAL A 159 -2.30 -5.10 -7.31
CA VAL A 159 -3.70 -4.63 -7.44
C VAL A 159 -4.62 -5.43 -6.51
N SER A 160 -4.48 -6.73 -6.48
CA SER A 160 -5.26 -7.61 -5.58
C SER A 160 -5.01 -7.26 -4.11
N TYR A 161 -3.76 -7.02 -3.71
CA TYR A 161 -3.42 -6.62 -2.35
C TYR A 161 -4.08 -5.28 -1.97
N ILE A 162 -4.01 -4.28 -2.84
CA ILE A 162 -4.62 -2.95 -2.62
C ILE A 162 -6.14 -3.10 -2.49
N ALA A 163 -6.79 -3.81 -3.41
CA ALA A 163 -8.24 -4.04 -3.41
C ALA A 163 -8.72 -4.74 -2.13
N PHE A 164 -8.05 -5.82 -1.72
CA PHE A 164 -8.37 -6.52 -0.47
C PHE A 164 -8.09 -5.69 0.78
N SER A 165 -7.04 -4.89 0.78
CA SER A 165 -6.72 -4.01 1.91
C SER A 165 -7.77 -2.91 2.07
N SER A 166 -8.20 -2.31 0.97
CA SER A 166 -9.25 -1.28 0.94
C SER A 166 -10.61 -1.85 1.38
N SER A 167 -11.01 -3.00 0.83
CA SER A 167 -12.25 -3.68 1.21
C SER A 167 -12.29 -4.01 2.71
N ARG A 168 -11.18 -4.45 3.28
CA ARG A 168 -11.09 -4.75 4.72
C ARG A 168 -11.29 -3.52 5.58
N LYS A 169 -10.71 -2.38 5.19
CA LYS A 169 -10.92 -1.10 5.90
C LYS A 169 -12.38 -0.66 5.81
N ALA A 170 -13.00 -0.79 4.64
CA ALA A 170 -14.40 -0.44 4.44
C ALA A 170 -15.34 -1.32 5.30
N GLU A 171 -15.14 -2.64 5.33
CA GLU A 171 -15.93 -3.55 6.19
C GLU A 171 -15.80 -3.19 7.69
N GLN A 172 -14.56 -2.92 8.15
CA GLN A 172 -14.34 -2.50 9.54
C GLN A 172 -15.04 -1.18 9.86
N ASN A 173 -14.97 -0.22 8.94
CA ASN A 173 -15.65 1.07 9.11
C ASN A 173 -17.17 0.89 9.14
N GLN A 174 -17.73 0.07 8.25
CA GLN A 174 -19.17 -0.17 8.19
C GLN A 174 -19.71 -0.82 9.47
N VAL A 175 -19.00 -1.81 10.02
CA VAL A 175 -19.38 -2.44 11.30
C VAL A 175 -19.34 -1.40 12.43
N TRP A 176 -18.31 -0.56 12.48
CA TRP A 176 -18.20 0.50 13.49
C TRP A 176 -19.33 1.52 13.41
N VAL A 177 -19.65 1.99 12.20
CA VAL A 177 -20.75 2.94 11.96
C VAL A 177 -22.09 2.31 12.34
N GLY A 178 -22.32 1.06 11.95
CA GLY A 178 -23.53 0.33 12.28
C GLY A 178 -23.71 0.17 13.79
N MET A 179 -22.67 -0.27 14.51
CA MET A 179 -22.71 -0.41 15.97
C MET A 179 -22.93 0.94 16.68
N ALA A 180 -22.22 1.98 16.25
CA ALA A 180 -22.36 3.31 16.85
C ALA A 180 -23.78 3.86 16.69
N LYS A 181 -24.32 3.77 15.48
CA LYS A 181 -25.69 4.24 15.17
C LYS A 181 -26.73 3.45 15.94
N GLU A 182 -26.60 2.12 16.00
CA GLU A 182 -27.52 1.25 16.75
C GLU A 182 -27.46 1.54 18.26
N THR A 183 -26.25 1.67 18.83
CA THR A 183 -26.04 2.02 20.22
C THR A 183 -26.66 3.38 20.54
N ALA A 184 -26.48 4.39 19.69
CA ALA A 184 -27.08 5.70 19.87
C ALA A 184 -28.59 5.62 19.83
N HIS A 185 -29.16 4.85 18.92
CA HIS A 185 -30.62 4.68 18.81
C HIS A 185 -31.21 3.96 20.03
N GLN A 186 -30.61 2.87 20.48
CA GLN A 186 -31.06 2.09 21.64
C GLN A 186 -30.87 2.81 22.96
N LEU A 187 -29.87 3.70 23.08
CA LEU A 187 -29.73 4.55 24.26
C LEU A 187 -30.62 5.79 24.22
N GLY A 188 -30.91 6.32 23.04
CA GLY A 188 -31.72 7.52 22.87
C GLY A 188 -33.19 7.34 23.36
N THR A 189 -33.77 6.18 23.12
CA THR A 189 -35.16 5.88 23.51
C THR A 189 -35.37 5.92 25.04
N PRO A 190 -34.63 5.14 25.89
CA PRO A 190 -34.77 5.22 27.32
C PRO A 190 -34.37 6.58 27.90
N LEU A 191 -33.40 7.24 27.24
CA LEU A 191 -32.96 8.58 27.66
C LEU A 191 -34.05 9.63 27.48
N SER A 192 -34.77 9.61 26.35
CA SER A 192 -35.91 10.49 26.10
C SER A 192 -37.04 10.25 27.16
N SER A 193 -37.26 9.00 27.55
CA SER A 193 -38.20 8.66 28.62
C SER A 193 -37.75 9.20 29.97
N LEU A 194 -36.46 9.09 30.31
CA LEU A 194 -35.91 9.65 31.56
C LEU A 194 -36.02 11.18 31.61
N MET A 195 -35.76 11.85 30.49
CA MET A 195 -35.94 13.31 30.39
C MET A 195 -37.39 13.71 30.61
N ALA A 196 -38.35 12.98 30.02
CA ALA A 196 -39.78 13.24 30.25
C ALA A 196 -40.19 13.03 31.72
N TRP A 197 -39.64 12.00 32.38
CA TRP A 197 -39.87 11.76 33.80
C TRP A 197 -39.29 12.87 34.68
N ILE A 198 -38.11 13.37 34.38
CA ILE A 198 -37.50 14.50 35.13
C ILE A 198 -38.36 15.74 34.98
N GLU A 199 -38.84 16.05 33.77
CA GLU A 199 -39.71 17.21 33.53
C GLU A 199 -41.06 17.09 34.31
N TYR A 200 -41.64 15.88 34.31
CA TYR A 200 -42.82 15.58 35.09
C TYR A 200 -42.58 15.75 36.59
N LEU A 201 -41.46 15.25 37.13
CA LEU A 201 -41.13 15.37 38.55
C LEU A 201 -40.88 16.83 38.98
N LYS A 202 -40.24 17.63 38.13
CA LYS A 202 -40.04 19.07 38.34
C LYS A 202 -41.37 19.88 38.40
N SER A 203 -42.37 19.42 37.67
CA SER A 203 -43.67 20.09 37.62
C SER A 203 -44.54 19.86 38.87
N ARG A 204 -44.11 18.99 39.81
CA ARG A 204 -44.81 18.76 41.07
C ARG A 204 -44.72 19.94 42.06
N PRO A 205 -45.64 20.14 42.89
CA PRO A 205 -45.67 21.24 43.90
C PRO A 205 -44.49 21.19 44.89
N ASP A 206 -43.94 19.99 45.13
CA ASP A 206 -42.82 19.76 46.06
C ASP A 206 -41.74 18.88 45.32
N PRO A 207 -40.91 19.47 44.51
CA PRO A 207 -39.89 18.74 43.76
C PRO A 207 -38.74 18.30 44.69
N ASP A 208 -38.29 17.03 44.54
CA ASP A 208 -37.16 16.48 45.28
C ASP A 208 -35.87 17.21 44.89
N GLU A 209 -35.05 17.63 45.87
CA GLU A 209 -33.77 18.30 45.64
C GLU A 209 -32.79 17.46 44.76
N ASN A 210 -32.93 16.15 44.79
CA ASN A 210 -32.09 15.24 44.01
C ASN A 210 -32.43 15.22 42.50
N ILE A 211 -33.60 15.77 42.09
CA ILE A 211 -34.01 15.82 40.68
C ILE A 211 -32.91 16.53 39.81
N HIS A 212 -32.31 17.57 40.37
CA HIS A 212 -31.29 18.34 39.66
C HIS A 212 -30.01 17.54 39.38
N GLU A 213 -29.59 16.63 40.25
CA GLU A 213 -28.48 15.73 40.05
C GLU A 213 -28.80 14.66 38.99
N ILE A 214 -30.03 14.11 39.03
CA ILE A 214 -30.49 13.16 38.01
C ILE A 214 -30.53 13.83 36.62
N GLU A 215 -31.00 15.06 36.53
CA GLU A 215 -31.03 15.85 35.31
C GLU A 215 -29.62 16.02 34.71
N LYS A 216 -28.62 16.32 35.54
CA LYS A 216 -27.22 16.44 35.10
C LYS A 216 -26.71 15.12 34.53
N ASP A 217 -27.00 13.99 35.16
CA ASP A 217 -26.56 12.69 34.69
C ASP A 217 -27.27 12.27 33.39
N VAL A 218 -28.57 12.56 33.26
CA VAL A 218 -29.32 12.31 32.04
C VAL A 218 -28.84 13.21 30.89
N ALA A 219 -28.57 14.48 31.13
CA ALA A 219 -28.00 15.39 30.16
C ALA A 219 -26.61 14.90 29.67
N ARG A 220 -25.82 14.31 30.58
CA ARG A 220 -24.54 13.70 30.25
C ARG A 220 -24.72 12.47 29.35
N LEU A 221 -25.66 11.59 29.64
CA LEU A 221 -25.98 10.44 28.80
C LEU A 221 -26.44 10.89 27.40
N ASN A 222 -27.25 11.94 27.33
CA ASN A 222 -27.70 12.53 26.07
C ASN A 222 -26.51 13.00 25.21
N THR A 223 -25.58 13.73 25.81
CA THR A 223 -24.33 14.15 25.12
C THR A 223 -23.53 12.98 24.58
N VAL A 224 -23.41 11.88 25.33
CA VAL A 224 -22.75 10.66 24.87
C VAL A 224 -23.50 10.07 23.69
N THR A 225 -24.81 9.95 23.76
CA THR A 225 -25.67 9.39 22.71
C THR A 225 -25.56 10.20 21.40
N GLU A 226 -25.62 11.53 21.50
CA GLU A 226 -25.44 12.43 20.37
C GLU A 226 -24.06 12.30 19.71
N ARG A 227 -23.00 12.16 20.53
CA ARG A 227 -21.65 11.94 20.02
C ARG A 227 -21.56 10.63 19.23
N PHE A 228 -22.17 9.56 19.72
CA PHE A 228 -22.23 8.28 19.01
C PHE A 228 -23.06 8.35 17.73
N SER A 229 -24.15 9.08 17.70
CA SER A 229 -25.00 9.24 16.52
C SER A 229 -24.29 9.98 15.36
N LYS A 230 -23.35 10.87 15.71
CA LYS A 230 -22.54 11.60 14.73
C LYS A 230 -21.42 10.75 14.12
N ILE A 231 -21.13 9.58 14.69
CA ILE A 231 -20.17 8.63 14.11
C ILE A 231 -20.76 8.03 12.84
N GLY A 232 -20.11 8.27 11.69
CA GLY A 232 -20.51 7.71 10.39
C GLY A 232 -21.26 8.68 9.47
N SER A 233 -21.59 9.89 9.94
CA SER A 233 -21.96 11.01 9.07
C SER A 233 -20.74 11.89 8.80
N ALA A 234 -20.65 12.47 7.61
CA ALA A 234 -19.60 13.46 7.32
C ALA A 234 -19.84 14.71 8.20
N PRO A 235 -18.93 15.06 9.13
CA PRO A 235 -19.14 16.22 9.98
C PRO A 235 -18.90 17.51 9.18
N THR A 236 -19.72 18.51 9.44
CA THR A 236 -19.45 19.86 8.94
C THR A 236 -18.32 20.47 9.76
N LEU A 237 -17.25 20.87 9.09
CA LEU A 237 -16.14 21.63 9.69
C LEU A 237 -16.39 23.13 9.51
N ARG A 238 -16.12 23.90 10.57
CA ARG A 238 -16.16 25.38 10.56
C ARG A 238 -14.80 25.90 11.02
N LYS A 239 -14.41 27.09 10.57
CA LYS A 239 -13.24 27.77 11.11
C LYS A 239 -13.53 28.18 12.55
N GLU A 240 -12.74 27.67 13.46
CA GLU A 240 -12.94 27.85 14.91
C GLU A 240 -11.61 28.24 15.56
N ASN A 241 -11.66 29.05 16.59
CA ASN A 241 -10.50 29.40 17.38
C ASN A 241 -10.05 28.19 18.22
N LEU A 242 -8.91 27.61 17.85
CA LEU A 242 -8.38 26.41 18.49
C LEU A 242 -8.07 26.63 19.97
N THR A 243 -7.52 27.81 20.31
CA THR A 243 -7.17 28.17 21.71
C THR A 243 -8.40 28.12 22.59
N THR A 244 -9.48 28.77 22.17
CA THR A 244 -10.76 28.78 22.90
C THR A 244 -11.32 27.38 23.09
N VAL A 245 -11.31 26.55 22.05
CA VAL A 245 -11.79 25.15 22.11
C VAL A 245 -10.96 24.32 23.11
N LEU A 246 -9.64 24.47 23.12
CA LEU A 246 -8.77 23.74 24.04
C LEU A 246 -8.95 24.23 25.48
N GLU A 247 -9.03 25.53 25.72
CA GLU A 247 -9.25 26.10 27.04
C GLU A 247 -10.59 25.66 27.64
N ASN A 248 -11.66 25.64 26.84
CA ASN A 248 -12.96 25.15 27.25
C ASN A 248 -12.90 23.67 27.67
N ALA A 249 -12.27 22.83 26.85
CA ALA A 249 -12.11 21.41 27.17
C ALA A 249 -11.25 21.21 28.45
N MET A 250 -10.20 22.00 28.63
CA MET A 250 -9.38 21.96 29.84
C MET A 250 -10.12 22.42 31.08
N SER A 251 -10.89 23.52 31.01
CA SER A 251 -11.71 24.03 32.10
C SER A 251 -12.75 22.99 32.54
N TYR A 252 -13.41 22.38 31.57
CA TYR A 252 -14.37 21.29 31.82
C TYR A 252 -13.73 20.10 32.55
N MET A 253 -12.53 19.71 32.16
CA MET A 253 -11.84 18.58 32.78
C MET A 253 -11.26 18.94 34.16
N ARG A 254 -10.75 20.17 34.31
CA ARG A 254 -10.23 20.67 35.61
C ARG A 254 -11.27 20.61 36.74
N THR A 255 -12.51 20.95 36.45
CA THR A 255 -13.61 20.87 37.44
C THR A 255 -13.99 19.44 37.83
N ARG A 256 -13.60 18.43 37.07
CA ARG A 256 -13.94 17.02 37.23
C ARG A 256 -12.76 16.12 37.59
N SER A 257 -11.56 16.69 37.70
CA SER A 257 -10.36 15.98 38.10
C SER A 257 -10.05 16.21 39.58
N SER A 258 -9.23 15.32 40.14
CA SER A 258 -8.66 15.52 41.48
C SER A 258 -7.84 16.81 41.52
N SER A 259 -7.84 17.54 42.63
CA SER A 259 -6.98 18.69 42.86
C SER A 259 -5.49 18.37 42.78
N ARG A 260 -5.12 17.10 42.80
CA ARG A 260 -3.72 16.61 42.60
C ARG A 260 -3.26 16.55 41.15
N VAL A 261 -4.15 16.85 40.19
CA VAL A 261 -3.82 16.91 38.76
C VAL A 261 -3.68 18.35 38.34
N ALA A 262 -2.45 18.76 37.98
CA ALA A 262 -2.17 20.08 37.46
C ALA A 262 -2.41 20.14 35.94
N PHE A 263 -3.08 21.21 35.45
CA PHE A 263 -3.28 21.44 34.01
C PHE A 263 -2.50 22.70 33.60
N GLY A 264 -1.58 22.54 32.63
CA GLY A 264 -0.83 23.60 31.99
C GLY A 264 -1.27 23.81 30.54
N PHE A 265 -1.32 25.08 30.10
CA PHE A 265 -1.54 25.46 28.71
C PHE A 265 -0.40 26.35 28.22
N GLU A 266 0.23 25.96 27.13
CA GLU A 266 1.32 26.68 26.51
C GLU A 266 0.96 26.98 25.06
N ASN A 267 0.52 28.20 24.79
CA ASN A 267 0.39 28.68 23.44
C ASN A 267 1.72 29.41 23.07
N LEU A 268 2.52 28.80 22.20
CA LEU A 268 3.76 29.37 21.75
C LEU A 268 3.59 30.53 20.75
N GLN A 269 2.36 30.80 20.36
CA GLN A 269 1.98 31.88 19.46
C GLN A 269 1.23 32.95 20.23
N ASN A 270 1.55 34.22 19.96
CA ASN A 270 0.88 35.37 20.58
C ASN A 270 -0.40 35.78 19.78
N TYR A 271 -0.99 34.88 19.02
CA TYR A 271 -2.19 35.14 18.23
C TYR A 271 -3.11 33.89 18.20
N ASP A 272 -4.36 34.15 17.91
CA ASP A 272 -5.37 33.12 17.77
C ASP A 272 -5.18 32.29 16.50
N VAL A 273 -5.22 30.98 16.65
CA VAL A 273 -5.06 30.03 15.54
C VAL A 273 -6.43 29.50 15.17
N GLU A 274 -6.90 29.83 13.97
CA GLU A 274 -8.14 29.28 13.41
C GLU A 274 -7.86 28.02 12.60
N VAL A 275 -8.66 26.98 12.83
CA VAL A 275 -8.60 25.70 12.13
C VAL A 275 -10.01 25.20 11.81
N PRO A 276 -10.20 24.47 10.71
CA PRO A 276 -11.47 23.83 10.40
C PRO A 276 -11.76 22.71 11.41
N LEU A 277 -12.76 22.89 12.27
CA LEU A 277 -13.12 21.96 13.34
C LEU A 277 -14.62 21.66 13.36
N ASN A 278 -14.96 20.46 13.78
CA ASN A 278 -16.23 20.13 14.39
C ASN A 278 -16.02 20.12 15.91
N VAL A 279 -16.35 21.23 16.59
CA VAL A 279 -16.04 21.46 18.00
C VAL A 279 -16.46 20.29 18.89
N PRO A 280 -17.72 19.77 18.87
CA PRO A 280 -18.13 18.68 19.75
C PRO A 280 -17.33 17.39 19.58
N LEU A 281 -16.93 17.06 18.35
CA LEU A 281 -16.11 15.86 18.07
C LEU A 281 -14.66 16.09 18.48
N PHE A 282 -14.14 17.29 18.27
CA PHE A 282 -12.76 17.59 18.63
C PHE A 282 -12.58 17.69 20.15
N GLU A 283 -13.50 18.33 20.86
CA GLU A 283 -13.53 18.33 22.33
C GLU A 283 -13.54 16.89 22.86
N TRP A 284 -14.29 15.99 22.25
CA TRP A 284 -14.30 14.58 22.66
C TRP A 284 -12.92 13.92 22.51
N VAL A 285 -12.17 14.25 21.45
CA VAL A 285 -10.77 13.78 21.31
C VAL A 285 -9.92 14.26 22.48
N ILE A 286 -9.99 15.55 22.81
CA ILE A 286 -9.20 16.17 23.89
C ILE A 286 -9.59 15.58 25.24
N GLU A 287 -10.89 15.48 25.55
CA GLU A 287 -11.38 14.85 26.78
C GLU A 287 -10.88 13.40 26.92
N ASN A 288 -10.87 12.64 25.82
CA ASN A 288 -10.41 11.26 25.84
C ASN A 288 -8.89 11.18 26.11
N LEU A 289 -8.09 12.08 25.54
CA LEU A 289 -6.64 12.16 25.83
C LEU A 289 -6.42 12.51 27.29
N PHE A 290 -7.16 13.49 27.86
CA PHE A 290 -7.06 13.85 29.26
C PHE A 290 -7.44 12.73 30.21
N LYS A 291 -8.54 12.01 29.93
CA LYS A 291 -8.93 10.82 30.71
C LYS A 291 -7.86 9.74 30.68
N ASN A 292 -7.25 9.51 29.50
CA ASN A 292 -6.18 8.55 29.40
C ASN A 292 -4.92 8.98 30.16
N ALA A 293 -4.60 10.27 30.16
CA ALA A 293 -3.51 10.86 30.94
C ALA A 293 -3.74 10.70 32.44
N MET A 294 -4.93 11.08 32.95
CA MET A 294 -5.28 10.93 34.36
C MET A 294 -5.22 9.47 34.83
N ASP A 295 -5.71 8.54 34.02
CA ASP A 295 -5.62 7.11 34.32
C ASP A 295 -4.17 6.59 34.33
N ALA A 296 -3.31 7.14 33.44
CA ALA A 296 -1.89 6.79 33.39
C ALA A 296 -1.09 7.34 34.59
N MET A 297 -1.56 8.43 35.19
CA MET A 297 -0.99 9.08 36.36
C MET A 297 -1.60 8.59 37.68
N SER A 298 -2.59 7.71 37.66
CA SER A 298 -3.34 7.26 38.86
C SER A 298 -3.93 8.41 39.67
N GLY A 299 -4.32 9.50 38.98
CA GLY A 299 -5.00 10.67 39.56
C GLY A 299 -4.09 11.70 40.23
N GLU A 300 -2.77 11.65 40.02
CA GLU A 300 -1.80 12.62 40.53
C GLU A 300 -0.68 12.88 39.51
N GLY A 301 -0.43 14.15 39.15
CA GLY A 301 0.58 14.52 38.18
C GLY A 301 0.22 15.79 37.40
N SER A 302 0.77 15.93 36.21
CA SER A 302 0.49 17.10 35.36
C SER A 302 0.15 16.70 33.92
N ILE A 303 -0.77 17.47 33.33
CA ILE A 303 -1.14 17.43 31.92
C ILE A 303 -0.83 18.79 31.31
N THR A 304 0.03 18.82 30.30
CA THR A 304 0.39 20.06 29.60
C THR A 304 -0.09 19.98 28.15
N VAL A 305 -0.85 20.97 27.72
CA VAL A 305 -1.25 21.15 26.32
C VAL A 305 -0.40 22.25 25.71
N ARG A 306 0.31 21.92 24.64
CA ARG A 306 1.14 22.89 23.91
C ARG A 306 0.64 23.00 22.47
N VAL A 307 0.40 24.24 22.04
CA VAL A 307 0.03 24.55 20.64
C VAL A 307 1.23 25.18 19.95
N THR A 308 1.55 24.67 18.75
CA THR A 308 2.61 25.19 17.90
C THR A 308 2.09 25.34 16.48
N ASP A 309 2.11 26.57 15.97
CA ASP A 309 1.72 26.88 14.60
C ASP A 309 2.92 26.78 13.66
N GLN A 310 2.81 26.01 12.58
CA GLN A 310 3.84 25.86 11.55
C GLN A 310 3.21 25.96 10.15
N HIS A 311 3.21 27.14 9.55
CA HIS A 311 2.75 27.40 8.17
C HIS A 311 1.38 26.82 7.85
N GLN A 312 1.34 25.62 7.25
CA GLN A 312 0.10 24.95 6.80
C GLN A 312 -0.52 24.05 7.88
N PHE A 313 0.19 23.76 8.98
CA PHE A 313 -0.22 22.83 10.01
C PHE A 313 -0.17 23.43 11.39
N VAL A 314 -1.06 22.97 12.25
CA VAL A 314 -1.02 23.26 13.69
C VAL A 314 -0.75 21.96 14.42
N TYR A 315 0.22 21.99 15.33
CA TYR A 315 0.56 20.88 16.20
C TYR A 315 0.01 21.13 17.60
N ILE A 316 -0.70 20.14 18.11
CA ILE A 316 -1.24 20.13 19.48
C ILE A 316 -0.58 18.96 20.20
N ASP A 317 0.26 19.24 21.16
CA ASP A 317 0.95 18.26 22.00
C ASP A 317 0.22 18.16 23.33
N VAL A 318 -0.30 17.00 23.67
CA VAL A 318 -0.87 16.70 24.98
C VAL A 318 0.09 15.78 25.69
N THR A 319 0.74 16.32 26.74
CA THR A 319 1.80 15.64 27.50
C THR A 319 1.30 15.31 28.92
N ASP A 320 1.46 14.08 29.35
CA ASP A 320 1.23 13.62 30.71
C ASP A 320 2.51 13.16 31.38
N THR A 321 2.51 13.13 32.71
CA THR A 321 3.60 12.63 33.57
C THR A 321 3.30 11.21 34.10
N GLY A 322 2.51 10.42 33.36
CA GLY A 322 2.07 9.10 33.79
C GLY A 322 3.09 7.99 33.54
N LYS A 323 2.61 6.75 33.63
CA LYS A 323 3.43 5.54 33.51
C LYS A 323 4.10 5.31 32.14
N GLY A 324 3.73 6.07 31.12
CA GLY A 324 4.26 5.96 29.76
C GLY A 324 3.79 4.70 29.00
N ILE A 325 4.18 4.63 27.72
CA ILE A 325 3.83 3.57 26.77
C ILE A 325 5.13 3.00 26.19
N PRO A 326 5.36 1.69 26.25
CA PRO A 326 6.52 1.04 25.62
C PRO A 326 6.56 1.29 24.09
N LYS A 327 7.76 1.49 23.52
CA LYS A 327 7.95 1.79 22.07
C LYS A 327 7.23 0.79 21.16
N SER A 328 7.25 -0.49 21.49
CA SER A 328 6.57 -1.55 20.71
C SER A 328 5.03 -1.40 20.66
N LYS A 329 4.44 -0.65 21.59
CA LYS A 329 2.98 -0.48 21.71
C LYS A 329 2.46 0.87 21.20
N THR A 330 3.32 1.84 20.87
CA THR A 330 2.94 3.20 20.44
C THR A 330 1.99 3.23 19.22
N LYS A 331 2.14 2.30 18.28
CA LYS A 331 1.21 2.14 17.15
C LYS A 331 -0.02 1.31 17.50
N THR A 332 0.13 0.38 18.45
CA THR A 332 -0.93 -0.57 18.82
C THR A 332 -2.01 0.04 19.68
N VAL A 333 -1.68 1.08 20.47
CA VAL A 333 -2.65 1.76 21.34
C VAL A 333 -3.83 2.40 20.60
N PHE A 334 -3.69 2.65 19.30
CA PHE A 334 -4.77 3.17 18.45
C PHE A 334 -5.62 2.06 17.78
N LYS A 335 -5.31 0.78 18.01
CA LYS A 335 -6.13 -0.32 17.47
C LYS A 335 -7.44 -0.44 18.28
N PRO A 336 -8.60 -0.62 17.63
CA PRO A 336 -9.85 -0.88 18.33
C PRO A 336 -9.74 -2.07 19.27
N GLY A 337 -10.30 -1.91 20.48
CA GLY A 337 -10.30 -2.96 21.51
C GLY A 337 -8.98 -3.11 22.29
N TYR A 338 -7.94 -2.31 21.96
CA TYR A 338 -6.71 -2.32 22.75
C TYR A 338 -6.89 -1.54 24.05
N THR A 339 -6.72 -2.21 25.17
CA THR A 339 -6.76 -1.61 26.51
C THR A 339 -5.79 -2.30 27.44
N SER A 340 -5.15 -1.54 28.32
CA SER A 340 -4.37 -2.03 29.46
C SER A 340 -5.14 -1.93 30.77
N LYS A 341 -6.43 -1.49 30.73
CA LYS A 341 -7.28 -1.27 31.89
C LYS A 341 -8.16 -2.49 32.12
N SER A 342 -8.45 -2.81 33.38
CA SER A 342 -9.41 -3.88 33.76
C SER A 342 -10.86 -3.51 33.37
N ARG A 343 -11.18 -2.22 33.33
CA ARG A 343 -12.48 -1.69 32.91
C ARG A 343 -12.27 -0.73 31.73
N GLY A 344 -12.98 -0.96 30.64
CA GLY A 344 -12.95 -0.12 29.45
C GLY A 344 -12.87 -0.93 28.17
N TRP A 345 -13.55 -0.47 27.14
CA TRP A 345 -13.73 -1.17 25.86
C TRP A 345 -12.52 -1.02 24.90
N GLY A 346 -11.51 -0.23 25.28
CA GLY A 346 -10.35 0.02 24.41
C GLY A 346 -10.68 0.80 23.12
N LEU A 347 -11.76 1.59 23.14
CA LEU A 347 -12.27 2.28 21.96
C LEU A 347 -11.85 3.76 21.89
N GLY A 348 -11.44 4.36 22.99
CA GLY A 348 -11.20 5.80 23.08
C GLY A 348 -10.16 6.30 22.09
N LEU A 349 -8.92 5.79 22.14
CA LEU A 349 -7.85 6.23 21.25
C LEU A 349 -8.11 5.87 19.77
N SER A 350 -8.75 4.74 19.49
CA SER A 350 -9.13 4.37 18.13
C SER A 350 -10.20 5.31 17.55
N LEU A 351 -11.13 5.75 18.38
CA LEU A 351 -12.13 6.75 18.02
C LEU A 351 -11.51 8.14 17.85
N SER A 352 -10.62 8.54 18.79
CA SER A 352 -9.86 9.80 18.65
C SER A 352 -9.09 9.84 17.33
N LYS A 353 -8.44 8.72 16.98
CA LYS A 353 -7.75 8.61 15.71
C LYS A 353 -8.69 8.76 14.52
N ARG A 354 -9.84 8.14 14.54
CA ARG A 354 -10.83 8.25 13.48
C ARG A 354 -11.35 9.68 13.34
N ILE A 355 -11.69 10.33 14.46
CA ILE A 355 -12.17 11.72 14.44
C ILE A 355 -11.13 12.65 13.85
N VAL A 356 -9.87 12.53 14.25
CA VAL A 356 -8.80 13.39 13.75
C VAL A 356 -8.47 13.09 12.29
N GLU A 357 -8.30 11.80 11.91
CA GLU A 357 -7.81 11.44 10.59
C GLU A 357 -8.91 11.42 9.51
N GLU A 358 -10.08 10.82 9.80
CA GLU A 358 -11.15 10.67 8.82
C GLU A 358 -12.06 11.90 8.75
N TYR A 359 -12.31 12.57 9.88
CA TYR A 359 -13.27 13.68 9.96
C TYR A 359 -12.63 15.05 9.86
N HIS A 360 -11.40 15.22 10.35
CA HIS A 360 -10.68 16.51 10.30
C HIS A 360 -9.52 16.51 9.31
N GLY A 361 -9.23 15.38 8.62
CA GLY A 361 -8.11 15.28 7.66
C GLY A 361 -6.73 15.49 8.28
N GLY A 362 -6.63 15.33 9.61
CA GLY A 362 -5.41 15.51 10.39
C GLY A 362 -4.66 14.20 10.64
N GLN A 363 -3.78 14.20 11.64
CA GLN A 363 -3.07 13.02 12.13
C GLN A 363 -3.00 13.03 13.65
N ILE A 364 -3.03 11.84 14.29
CA ILE A 364 -2.78 11.67 15.71
C ILE A 364 -1.84 10.50 15.96
N PHE A 365 -0.81 10.72 16.77
CA PHE A 365 0.17 9.68 17.11
C PHE A 365 0.88 9.98 18.43
N VAL A 366 1.60 8.98 18.96
CA VAL A 366 2.50 9.15 20.10
C VAL A 366 3.79 9.78 19.61
N LYS A 367 4.04 11.05 19.97
CA LYS A 367 5.26 11.79 19.62
C LYS A 367 6.46 11.25 20.40
N SER A 368 6.28 11.09 21.70
CA SER A 368 7.30 10.55 22.61
C SER A 368 6.62 9.86 23.78
N SER A 369 7.22 8.80 24.27
CA SER A 369 6.79 8.14 25.50
C SER A 369 7.93 7.33 26.07
N GLU A 370 8.13 7.47 27.36
CA GLU A 370 9.12 6.71 28.15
C GLU A 370 8.42 6.09 29.35
N PRO A 371 8.62 4.77 29.58
CA PRO A 371 8.09 4.13 30.77
C PRO A 371 8.54 4.83 32.06
N GLY A 372 7.56 5.21 32.90
CA GLY A 372 7.78 5.92 34.18
C GLY A 372 7.97 7.44 34.06
N LYS A 373 7.99 8.03 32.85
CA LYS A 373 8.19 9.48 32.69
C LYS A 373 6.98 10.18 32.04
N GLY A 374 6.11 9.44 31.35
CA GLY A 374 4.93 9.98 30.73
C GLY A 374 4.85 9.77 29.22
N THR A 375 3.80 10.37 28.63
CA THR A 375 3.51 10.27 27.18
C THR A 375 3.14 11.62 26.61
N THR A 376 3.63 11.90 25.42
CA THR A 376 3.17 13.03 24.59
C THR A 376 2.42 12.50 23.38
N PHE A 377 1.14 12.78 23.30
CA PHE A 377 0.32 12.59 22.10
C PHE A 377 0.40 13.87 21.25
N ARG A 378 0.58 13.70 19.95
CA ARG A 378 0.56 14.82 18.99
C ARG A 378 -0.64 14.68 18.08
N ILE A 379 -1.40 15.78 17.97
CA ILE A 379 -2.42 15.97 16.94
C ILE A 379 -1.87 16.98 15.93
N VAL A 380 -2.02 16.69 14.66
CA VAL A 380 -1.66 17.57 13.53
C VAL A 380 -2.93 17.92 12.79
N LEU A 381 -3.26 19.20 12.68
CA LEU A 381 -4.40 19.69 11.90
C LEU A 381 -3.90 20.57 10.77
N LYS A 382 -4.60 20.53 9.64
CA LYS A 382 -4.32 21.42 8.51
C LYS A 382 -5.09 22.74 8.72
N LYS A 383 -4.41 23.86 8.53
CA LYS A 383 -5.08 25.17 8.40
C LYS A 383 -5.88 25.21 7.12
N GLY A 384 -7.04 25.78 7.16
CA GLY A 384 -7.92 25.96 5.99
C GLY A 384 -7.46 27.11 5.09
#